data_6a0f652ac586f86a7eea69b0c24cea17
#
_entry.id   6a0f652ac586f86a7eea69b0c24cea17
#
_cell.length_a   1.000
_cell.length_b   1.000
_cell.length_c   1.000
_cell.angle_alpha   90.00
_cell.angle_beta   90.00
_cell.angle_gamma   90.00
#
_symmetry.space_group_name_H-M   'P 1'
#
loop_
_entity.id
_entity.type
_entity.pdbx_description
1 polymer ?
#
loop_
_entity_poly.entity_id
_entity_poly.type
_entity_poly.pdbx_seq_one_letter_code
_entity_poly.pdbx_strand_id
1 'polypeptide(L)'
;ITALGVYEAHLNGKRIGEYILAPGWTSYRHRLQYQEYDITQMLEETNFLSITVGNGWKRSSMPGYEASPAGMIAQIETVYEDGSLSVIVSDESWTVKESGVRYSEIYHGETFDASFRADKKYRVAVFDGPTDTLIPQEGEIIKEQERVFPARIFTTPNGERVIDFGQEVTGYVEVSLTAQS
;
A
#
# COMPACT_ATOMS: atom_id res chain seq x y z
N ILE A 1 4.05 -10.94 1.33
CA ILE A 1 4.25 -9.58 1.88
C ILE A 1 3.17 -9.30 2.92
N THR A 2 3.53 -8.63 3.99
CA THR A 2 2.59 -7.98 4.91
C THR A 2 3.21 -6.74 5.56
N ALA A 3 2.40 -5.90 6.21
CA ALA A 3 2.86 -4.70 6.89
C ALA A 3 2.07 -4.40 8.17
N LEU A 4 2.71 -3.70 9.10
CA LEU A 4 2.06 -3.05 10.23
C LEU A 4 1.57 -1.66 9.80
N GLY A 5 0.48 -1.66 9.05
CA GLY A 5 -0.12 -0.53 8.39
C GLY A 5 -0.84 -0.99 7.13
N VAL A 6 -0.81 -0.19 6.07
CA VAL A 6 -1.18 -0.59 4.71
C VAL A 6 0.05 -0.53 3.82
N TYR A 7 0.09 -1.34 2.78
CA TYR A 7 1.20 -1.31 1.84
C TYR A 7 0.75 -1.38 0.38
N GLU A 8 1.63 -0.89 -0.47
CA GLU A 8 1.58 -1.10 -1.92
C GLU A 8 2.98 -1.48 -2.41
N ALA A 9 3.05 -2.55 -3.21
CA ALA A 9 4.31 -3.09 -3.71
C ALA A 9 4.42 -2.92 -5.23
N HIS A 10 5.62 -2.60 -5.70
CA HIS A 10 5.94 -2.46 -7.12
C HIS A 10 7.22 -3.22 -7.44
N LEU A 11 7.20 -3.97 -8.53
CA LEU A 11 8.37 -4.59 -9.13
C LEU A 11 8.65 -3.93 -10.48
N ASN A 12 9.87 -3.42 -10.66
CA ASN A 12 10.29 -2.72 -11.88
C ASN A 12 9.35 -1.55 -12.28
N GLY A 13 8.81 -0.85 -11.25
CA GLY A 13 7.86 0.25 -11.42
C GLY A 13 6.42 -0.17 -11.72
N LYS A 14 6.13 -1.45 -11.85
CA LYS A 14 4.77 -1.99 -12.05
C LYS A 14 4.20 -2.46 -10.73
N ARG A 15 2.95 -2.11 -10.46
CA ARG A 15 2.25 -2.53 -9.24
C ARG A 15 2.10 -4.06 -9.20
N ILE A 16 2.33 -4.64 -8.03
CA ILE A 16 2.12 -6.05 -7.74
C ILE A 16 0.69 -6.24 -7.22
N GLY A 17 -0.09 -7.05 -7.93
CA GLY A 17 -1.45 -7.39 -7.53
C GLY A 17 -2.45 -6.24 -7.65
N GLU A 18 -3.69 -6.51 -7.26
CA GLU A 18 -4.82 -5.58 -7.37
C GLU A 18 -5.38 -5.17 -6.00
N TYR A 19 -4.85 -5.73 -4.91
CA TYR A 19 -5.39 -5.51 -3.57
C TYR A 19 -5.14 -4.07 -3.10
N ILE A 20 -6.23 -3.35 -2.87
CA ILE A 20 -6.25 -2.01 -2.30
C ILE A 20 -6.34 -2.14 -0.78
N LEU A 21 -5.57 -1.32 -0.03
CA LEU A 21 -5.52 -1.35 1.42
C LEU A 21 -4.99 -2.68 2.03
N ALA A 22 -4.11 -3.39 1.31
CA ALA A 22 -3.44 -4.57 1.86
C ALA A 22 -2.59 -4.19 3.11
N PRO A 23 -2.47 -5.04 4.13
CA PRO A 23 -2.98 -6.40 4.27
C PRO A 23 -4.44 -6.49 4.76
N GLY A 24 -5.16 -5.38 4.88
CA GLY A 24 -6.52 -5.34 5.37
C GLY A 24 -6.63 -5.14 6.88
N TRP A 25 -7.85 -5.11 7.37
CA TRP A 25 -8.17 -4.92 8.78
C TRP A 25 -8.54 -6.25 9.46
N THR A 26 -7.79 -6.62 10.48
CA THR A 26 -8.03 -7.81 11.30
C THR A 26 -7.86 -7.49 12.78
N SER A 27 -8.07 -8.47 13.63
CA SER A 27 -7.70 -8.37 15.04
C SER A 27 -6.19 -8.56 15.20
N TYR A 28 -5.41 -7.51 14.95
CA TYR A 28 -3.95 -7.55 14.83
C TYR A 28 -3.18 -8.16 15.99
N ARG A 29 -3.81 -8.31 17.17
CA ARG A 29 -3.23 -9.04 18.31
C ARG A 29 -3.24 -10.56 18.12
N HIS A 30 -4.05 -11.05 17.17
CA HIS A 30 -4.28 -12.48 16.95
C HIS A 30 -4.06 -12.91 15.50
N ARG A 31 -4.20 -11.98 14.56
CA ARG A 31 -4.22 -12.27 13.13
C ARG A 31 -3.64 -11.11 12.34
N LEU A 32 -2.52 -11.35 11.68
CA LEU A 32 -1.94 -10.44 10.69
C LEU A 32 -1.89 -11.18 9.36
N GLN A 33 -2.69 -10.75 8.40
CA GLN A 33 -2.73 -11.39 7.09
C GLN A 33 -1.51 -11.03 6.26
N TYR A 34 -0.98 -11.98 5.52
CA TYR A 34 -0.02 -11.75 4.45
C TYR A 34 -0.62 -12.11 3.10
N GLN A 35 -0.15 -11.47 2.04
CA GLN A 35 -0.57 -11.69 0.67
C GLN A 35 0.54 -12.37 -0.11
N GLU A 36 0.14 -13.32 -0.96
CA GLU A 36 1.00 -14.02 -1.92
C GLU A 36 0.69 -13.52 -3.32
N TYR A 37 1.75 -13.31 -4.11
CA TYR A 37 1.65 -12.82 -5.47
C TYR A 37 2.58 -13.62 -6.38
N ASP A 38 2.06 -14.12 -7.49
CA ASP A 38 2.89 -14.62 -8.56
C ASP A 38 3.46 -13.44 -9.37
N ILE A 39 4.77 -13.26 -9.28
CA ILE A 39 5.50 -12.20 -9.96
C ILE A 39 6.35 -12.71 -11.12
N THR A 40 6.22 -13.98 -11.50
CA THR A 40 7.05 -14.62 -12.52
C THR A 40 7.10 -13.83 -13.83
N GLN A 41 5.94 -13.35 -14.30
CA GLN A 41 5.83 -12.59 -15.54
C GLN A 41 6.29 -11.13 -15.43
N MET A 42 6.65 -10.66 -14.23
CA MET A 42 7.14 -9.31 -13.98
C MET A 42 8.65 -9.24 -13.85
N LEU A 43 9.32 -10.40 -13.84
CA LEU A 43 10.76 -10.50 -13.67
C LEU A 43 11.49 -10.01 -14.93
N GLU A 44 12.60 -9.32 -14.69
CA GLU A 44 13.56 -8.87 -15.69
C GLU A 44 14.96 -9.40 -15.31
N GLU A 45 15.99 -9.15 -16.12
CA GLU A 45 17.37 -9.55 -15.81
C GLU A 45 17.86 -8.94 -14.49
N THR A 46 17.50 -7.68 -14.23
CA THR A 46 17.76 -7.00 -12.96
C THR A 46 16.45 -6.47 -12.42
N ASN A 47 16.14 -6.78 -11.17
CA ASN A 47 14.86 -6.46 -10.58
C ASN A 47 14.98 -5.44 -9.46
N PHE A 48 14.03 -4.52 -9.40
CA PHE A 48 13.90 -3.55 -8.33
C PHE A 48 12.52 -3.66 -7.67
N LEU A 49 12.51 -4.16 -6.44
CA LEU A 49 11.30 -4.22 -5.60
C LEU A 49 11.23 -2.98 -4.71
N SER A 50 10.11 -2.30 -4.71
CA SER A 50 9.81 -1.22 -3.79
C SER A 50 8.47 -1.44 -3.10
N ILE A 51 8.42 -1.19 -1.79
CA ILE A 51 7.22 -1.33 -0.97
C ILE A 51 6.99 -0.02 -0.23
N THR A 52 5.87 0.62 -0.52
CA THR A 52 5.42 1.81 0.21
C THR A 52 4.53 1.37 1.36
N VAL A 53 4.78 1.91 2.55
CA VAL A 53 4.01 1.58 3.76
C VAL A 53 3.38 2.86 4.31
N GLY A 54 2.06 2.82 4.46
CA GLY A 54 1.26 3.85 5.13
C GLY A 54 0.73 3.39 6.48
N ASN A 55 0.14 4.31 7.26
CA ASN A 55 -0.33 4.00 8.61
C ASN A 55 -1.48 2.97 8.63
N GLY A 56 -2.44 3.08 7.71
CA GLY A 56 -3.60 2.19 7.67
C GLY A 56 -4.39 2.18 8.98
N TRP A 57 -5.01 1.04 9.28
CA TRP A 57 -5.74 0.85 10.54
C TRP A 57 -4.83 0.54 11.72
N LYS A 58 -3.79 -0.26 11.53
CA LYS A 58 -2.89 -0.71 12.60
C LYS A 58 -2.21 0.45 13.32
N ARG A 59 -1.96 1.55 12.62
CA ARG A 59 -1.33 2.76 13.12
C ARG A 59 -2.25 3.97 13.09
N SER A 60 -3.54 3.71 13.18
CA SER A 60 -4.57 4.75 13.17
C SER A 60 -4.61 5.49 14.51
N SER A 61 -5.13 6.72 14.49
CA SER A 61 -5.38 7.54 15.68
C SER A 61 -6.61 7.09 16.48
N MET A 62 -7.28 6.02 16.06
CA MET A 62 -8.46 5.52 16.78
C MET A 62 -8.12 5.01 18.17
N PRO A 63 -9.02 5.25 19.18
CA PRO A 63 -8.86 4.66 20.50
C PRO A 63 -8.76 3.12 20.45
N GLY A 64 -7.84 2.55 21.22
CA GLY A 64 -7.62 1.11 21.29
C GLY A 64 -6.58 0.57 20.29
N TYR A 65 -6.05 1.40 19.42
CA TYR A 65 -4.89 1.05 18.60
C TYR A 65 -3.61 1.61 19.24
N GLU A 66 -2.67 0.72 19.46
CA GLU A 66 -1.37 1.11 20.04
C GLU A 66 -0.47 1.68 18.95
N ALA A 67 0.23 2.74 19.27
CA ALA A 67 1.30 3.23 18.42
C ALA A 67 2.35 2.11 18.23
N SER A 68 2.57 1.69 17.01
CA SER A 68 3.59 0.71 16.65
C SER A 68 4.53 1.30 15.61
N PRO A 69 5.79 0.86 15.52
CA PRO A 69 6.63 1.27 14.41
C PRO A 69 6.00 0.91 13.07
N ALA A 70 6.24 1.71 12.05
CA ALA A 70 5.99 1.28 10.68
C ALA A 70 6.92 0.12 10.37
N GLY A 71 6.39 -0.96 9.84
CA GLY A 71 7.20 -2.12 9.51
C GLY A 71 6.53 -2.97 8.48
N MET A 72 7.33 -3.75 7.77
CA MET A 72 6.83 -4.75 6.83
C MET A 72 7.77 -5.94 6.82
N ILE A 73 7.28 -7.07 6.37
CA ILE A 73 8.10 -8.21 5.99
C ILE A 73 7.71 -8.65 4.58
N ALA A 74 8.72 -9.08 3.84
CA ALA A 74 8.56 -9.65 2.51
C ALA A 74 9.50 -10.83 2.34
N GLN A 75 9.03 -11.83 1.61
CA GLN A 75 9.81 -12.98 1.19
C GLN A 75 9.54 -13.23 -0.29
N ILE A 76 10.59 -13.48 -1.05
CA ILE A 76 10.50 -13.87 -2.46
C ILE A 76 11.09 -15.29 -2.55
N GLU A 77 10.30 -16.19 -3.09
CA GLU A 77 10.72 -17.56 -3.39
C GLU A 77 10.83 -17.73 -4.90
N THR A 78 11.98 -18.20 -5.35
CA THR A 78 12.22 -18.48 -6.77
C THR A 78 12.52 -19.95 -6.93
N VAL A 79 11.67 -20.63 -7.67
CA VAL A 79 11.88 -22.02 -8.08
C VAL A 79 12.47 -22.02 -9.48
N TYR A 80 13.68 -22.57 -9.62
CA TYR A 80 14.36 -22.67 -10.92
C TYR A 80 13.93 -23.92 -11.68
N GLU A 81 14.24 -23.96 -12.98
CA GLU A 81 13.90 -25.11 -13.86
C GLU A 81 14.55 -26.42 -13.40
N ASP A 82 15.70 -26.37 -12.73
CA ASP A 82 16.37 -27.52 -12.15
C ASP A 82 15.77 -27.98 -10.82
N GLY A 83 14.72 -27.33 -10.35
CA GLY A 83 14.04 -27.61 -9.09
C GLY A 83 14.72 -27.00 -7.86
N SER A 84 15.81 -26.25 -8.03
CA SER A 84 16.43 -25.53 -6.91
C SER A 84 15.56 -24.35 -6.45
N LEU A 85 15.67 -24.00 -5.16
CA LEU A 85 14.93 -22.92 -4.54
C LEU A 85 15.90 -21.83 -4.07
N SER A 86 15.60 -20.59 -4.38
CA SER A 86 16.23 -19.41 -3.78
C SER A 86 15.21 -18.61 -2.99
N VAL A 87 15.60 -18.13 -1.82
CA VAL A 87 14.73 -17.30 -0.95
C VAL A 87 15.45 -16.01 -0.65
N ILE A 88 14.77 -14.90 -0.91
CA ILE A 88 15.20 -13.54 -0.55
C ILE A 88 14.21 -13.01 0.48
N VAL A 89 14.70 -12.50 1.60
CA VAL A 89 13.88 -11.92 2.66
C VAL A 89 14.19 -10.44 2.86
N SER A 90 13.25 -9.72 3.41
CA SER A 90 13.50 -8.35 3.88
C SER A 90 14.37 -8.39 5.15
N ASP A 91 15.52 -7.72 5.11
CA ASP A 91 16.50 -7.66 6.19
C ASP A 91 17.19 -6.28 6.24
N GLU A 92 18.25 -6.15 7.05
CA GLU A 92 19.01 -4.91 7.18
C GLU A 92 19.77 -4.46 5.92
N SER A 93 19.85 -5.27 4.89
CA SER A 93 20.42 -4.89 3.58
C SER A 93 19.51 -3.95 2.80
N TRP A 94 18.23 -3.92 3.15
CA TRP A 94 17.27 -3.03 2.53
C TRP A 94 17.50 -1.58 2.94
N THR A 95 16.95 -0.69 2.14
CA THR A 95 17.01 0.75 2.42
C THR A 95 15.61 1.35 2.42
N VAL A 96 15.37 2.36 3.23
CA VAL A 96 14.14 3.12 3.26
C VAL A 96 14.40 4.57 2.87
N LYS A 97 13.46 5.16 2.17
CA LYS A 97 13.43 6.59 1.88
C LYS A 97 12.02 7.14 2.12
N GLU A 98 11.96 8.43 2.39
CA GLU A 98 10.69 9.14 2.37
C GLU A 98 10.12 9.21 0.94
N SER A 99 8.80 9.36 0.82
CA SER A 99 8.12 9.51 -0.46
C SER A 99 7.35 10.83 -0.52
N GLY A 100 6.72 11.12 -1.66
CA GLY A 100 5.79 12.24 -1.80
C GLY A 100 4.57 12.14 -0.91
N VAL A 101 4.22 10.95 -0.44
CA VAL A 101 3.20 10.77 0.61
C VAL A 101 3.81 11.21 1.94
N ARG A 102 3.46 12.42 2.38
CA ARG A 102 4.00 13.03 3.60
C ARG A 102 3.22 12.67 4.85
N TYR A 103 1.98 12.29 4.68
CA TYR A 103 1.09 11.78 5.71
C TYR A 103 0.08 10.84 5.07
N SER A 104 -0.25 9.73 5.71
CA SER A 104 -1.28 8.79 5.26
C SER A 104 -1.87 8.07 6.47
N GLU A 105 -3.17 8.23 6.65
CA GLU A 105 -3.93 7.62 7.74
C GLU A 105 -5.37 7.36 7.27
N ILE A 106 -5.94 6.22 7.67
CA ILE A 106 -7.22 5.76 7.11
C ILE A 106 -8.39 6.70 7.38
N TYR A 107 -8.39 7.41 8.52
CA TYR A 107 -9.48 8.31 8.93
C TYR A 107 -9.18 9.80 8.68
N HIS A 108 -7.92 10.16 8.56
CA HIS A 108 -7.49 11.54 8.37
C HIS A 108 -7.02 11.83 6.93
N GLY A 109 -7.00 10.80 6.08
CA GLY A 109 -6.64 10.94 4.67
C GLY A 109 -5.15 11.03 4.44
N GLU A 110 -4.78 11.67 3.34
CA GLU A 110 -3.43 11.72 2.84
C GLU A 110 -2.99 13.15 2.54
N THR A 111 -1.72 13.45 2.83
CA THR A 111 -1.03 14.63 2.34
C THR A 111 0.03 14.19 1.34
N PHE A 112 -0.12 14.60 0.10
CA PHE A 112 0.81 14.28 -0.98
C PHE A 112 1.50 15.54 -1.52
N ASP A 113 2.82 15.49 -1.62
CA ASP A 113 3.64 16.52 -2.24
C ASP A 113 4.29 15.96 -3.51
N ALA A 114 3.74 16.31 -4.66
CA ALA A 114 4.24 15.88 -5.96
C ALA A 114 5.62 16.46 -6.31
N SER A 115 6.02 17.55 -5.66
CA SER A 115 7.33 18.18 -5.85
C SER A 115 8.43 17.55 -4.99
N PHE A 116 8.06 16.80 -3.96
CA PHE A 116 9.00 16.18 -3.04
C PHE A 116 9.94 15.20 -3.77
N ARG A 117 11.21 15.32 -3.45
CA ARG A 117 12.25 14.38 -3.91
C ARG A 117 13.07 13.96 -2.71
N ALA A 118 13.10 12.65 -2.44
CA ALA A 118 13.94 12.10 -1.40
C ALA A 118 15.41 12.23 -1.79
N ASP A 119 16.18 12.96 -1.03
CA ASP A 119 17.63 13.16 -1.18
C ASP A 119 18.46 12.14 -0.38
N LYS A 120 17.83 11.46 0.56
CA LYS A 120 18.48 10.53 1.47
C LYS A 120 17.85 9.15 1.46
N LYS A 121 18.70 8.14 1.59
CA LYS A 121 18.33 6.77 1.92
C LYS A 121 18.83 6.47 3.33
N TYR A 122 18.01 5.76 4.08
CA TYR A 122 18.35 5.33 5.44
C TYR A 122 18.44 3.81 5.46
N ARG A 123 19.19 3.27 6.38
CA ARG A 123 19.16 1.83 6.67
C ARG A 123 17.86 1.49 7.39
N VAL A 124 17.31 0.33 7.12
CA VAL A 124 16.20 -0.21 7.89
C VAL A 124 16.71 -0.69 9.25
N ALA A 125 15.84 -0.68 10.24
CA ALA A 125 16.05 -1.35 11.52
C ALA A 125 15.18 -2.61 11.57
N VAL A 126 15.78 -3.73 11.89
CA VAL A 126 15.04 -4.96 12.16
C VAL A 126 14.52 -4.92 13.60
N PHE A 127 13.29 -5.32 13.81
CA PHE A 127 12.67 -5.42 15.14
C PHE A 127 11.82 -6.69 15.22
N ASP A 128 11.58 -7.17 16.43
CA ASP A 128 10.67 -8.29 16.66
C ASP A 128 9.23 -7.87 16.39
N GLY A 129 8.68 -8.38 15.31
CA GLY A 129 7.28 -8.18 14.93
C GLY A 129 6.40 -9.36 15.32
N PRO A 130 5.08 -9.23 15.17
CA PRO A 130 4.11 -10.28 15.52
C PRO A 130 4.06 -11.39 14.45
N THR A 131 5.17 -12.08 14.24
CA THR A 131 5.27 -13.16 13.23
C THR A 131 4.48 -14.41 13.60
N ASP A 132 4.21 -14.61 14.87
CA ASP A 132 3.37 -15.70 15.43
C ASP A 132 1.88 -15.55 15.09
N THR A 133 1.45 -14.36 14.67
CA THR A 133 0.05 -14.09 14.30
C THR A 133 -0.17 -14.09 12.79
N LEU A 134 0.86 -14.39 12.00
CA LEU A 134 0.78 -14.41 10.53
C LEU A 134 -0.16 -15.50 10.04
N ILE A 135 -1.09 -15.13 9.17
CA ILE A 135 -1.97 -16.04 8.45
C ILE A 135 -2.06 -15.64 6.98
N PRO A 136 -2.29 -16.58 6.07
CA PRO A 136 -2.56 -16.23 4.68
C PRO A 136 -3.82 -15.38 4.56
N GLN A 137 -3.90 -14.61 3.48
CA GLN A 137 -5.08 -13.81 3.14
C GLN A 137 -6.34 -14.68 3.15
N GLU A 138 -7.34 -14.27 3.90
CA GLU A 138 -8.67 -14.90 3.94
C GLU A 138 -9.72 -13.97 3.37
N GLY A 139 -10.67 -14.55 2.65
CA GLY A 139 -11.79 -13.81 2.06
C GLY A 139 -11.42 -13.02 0.79
N GLU A 140 -12.39 -12.26 0.32
CA GLU A 140 -12.26 -11.45 -0.88
C GLU A 140 -11.34 -10.24 -0.66
N ILE A 141 -10.52 -9.94 -1.66
CA ILE A 141 -9.68 -8.75 -1.64
C ILE A 141 -10.47 -7.50 -2.03
N ILE A 142 -10.12 -6.37 -1.44
CA ILE A 142 -10.63 -5.06 -1.88
C ILE A 142 -9.89 -4.68 -3.15
N LYS A 143 -10.62 -4.50 -4.24
CA LYS A 143 -10.07 -4.09 -5.54
C LYS A 143 -11.03 -3.19 -6.31
N GLU A 144 -10.52 -2.52 -7.32
CA GLU A 144 -11.37 -1.76 -8.25
C GLU A 144 -12.36 -2.72 -8.94
N GLN A 145 -13.64 -2.41 -8.82
CA GLN A 145 -14.72 -3.19 -9.44
C GLN A 145 -15.21 -2.52 -10.72
N GLU A 146 -15.42 -1.20 -10.66
CA GLU A 146 -15.89 -0.41 -11.79
C GLU A 146 -15.43 1.05 -11.68
N ARG A 147 -15.50 1.77 -12.80
CA ARG A 147 -15.26 3.21 -12.87
C ARG A 147 -16.56 3.94 -13.15
N VAL A 148 -16.96 4.80 -12.23
CA VAL A 148 -18.14 5.64 -12.35
C VAL A 148 -17.74 7.03 -12.78
N PHE A 149 -18.34 7.51 -13.88
CA PHE A 149 -18.06 8.84 -14.40
C PHE A 149 -19.08 9.86 -13.86
N PRO A 150 -18.70 11.15 -13.73
CA PRO A 150 -19.61 12.19 -13.31
C PRO A 150 -20.85 12.26 -14.19
N ALA A 151 -22.06 12.21 -13.60
CA ALA A 151 -23.32 12.47 -14.28
C ALA A 151 -23.49 13.95 -14.57
N ARG A 152 -23.05 14.83 -13.67
CA ARG A 152 -23.06 16.29 -13.84
C ARG A 152 -22.08 16.98 -12.92
N ILE A 153 -21.72 18.21 -13.30
CA ILE A 153 -20.97 19.14 -12.46
C ILE A 153 -21.79 20.41 -12.34
N PHE A 154 -21.99 20.92 -11.12
CA PHE A 154 -22.77 22.13 -10.90
C PHE A 154 -22.19 22.95 -9.74
N THR A 155 -22.67 24.18 -9.61
CA THR A 155 -22.31 25.06 -8.49
C THR A 155 -23.53 25.25 -7.60
N THR A 156 -23.35 25.06 -6.29
CA THR A 156 -24.41 25.30 -5.30
C THR A 156 -24.72 26.79 -5.18
N PRO A 157 -25.87 27.20 -4.59
CA PRO A 157 -26.15 28.60 -4.29
C PRO A 157 -25.09 29.28 -3.41
N ASN A 158 -24.33 28.50 -2.62
CA ASN A 158 -23.24 29.01 -1.78
C ASN A 158 -21.90 29.15 -2.52
N GLY A 159 -21.87 28.82 -3.83
CA GLY A 159 -20.66 28.91 -4.66
C GLY A 159 -19.75 27.69 -4.67
N GLU A 160 -20.14 26.58 -4.05
CA GLU A 160 -19.37 25.33 -4.02
C GLU A 160 -19.52 24.57 -5.34
N ARG A 161 -18.43 24.05 -5.89
CA ARG A 161 -18.49 23.16 -7.06
C ARG A 161 -18.69 21.71 -6.61
N VAL A 162 -19.73 21.08 -7.13
CA VAL A 162 -20.11 19.69 -6.81
C VAL A 162 -19.98 18.85 -8.06
N ILE A 163 -19.37 17.68 -7.90
CA ILE A 163 -19.33 16.62 -8.89
C ILE A 163 -20.30 15.54 -8.41
N ASP A 164 -21.36 15.33 -9.20
CA ASP A 164 -22.41 14.38 -8.89
C ASP A 164 -22.26 13.13 -9.77
N PHE A 165 -22.07 11.98 -9.16
CA PHE A 165 -21.93 10.71 -9.86
C PHE A 165 -23.26 10.02 -10.13
N GLY A 166 -24.40 10.63 -9.71
CA GLY A 166 -25.74 10.10 -9.96
C GLY A 166 -26.12 8.89 -9.09
N GLN A 167 -25.22 8.42 -8.27
CA GLN A 167 -25.41 7.30 -7.34
C GLN A 167 -24.49 7.41 -6.13
N GLU A 168 -24.82 6.72 -5.06
CA GLU A 168 -23.94 6.51 -3.94
C GLU A 168 -22.83 5.53 -4.31
N VAL A 169 -21.58 5.84 -3.96
CA VAL A 169 -20.42 5.03 -4.28
C VAL A 169 -19.54 4.83 -3.05
N THR A 170 -18.95 3.67 -2.94
CA THR A 170 -17.84 3.40 -2.01
C THR A 170 -16.59 3.26 -2.85
N GLY A 171 -15.65 4.20 -2.70
CA GLY A 171 -14.46 4.20 -3.53
C GLY A 171 -13.56 5.41 -3.30
N TYR A 172 -12.74 5.71 -4.28
CA TYR A 172 -11.86 6.87 -4.29
C TYR A 172 -11.99 7.62 -5.63
N VAL A 173 -11.59 8.89 -5.61
CA VAL A 173 -11.71 9.77 -6.78
C VAL A 173 -10.38 9.77 -7.54
N GLU A 174 -10.46 9.54 -8.85
CA GLU A 174 -9.36 9.76 -9.78
C GLU A 174 -9.55 11.10 -10.49
N VAL A 175 -8.54 11.98 -10.42
CA VAL A 175 -8.58 13.31 -11.06
C VAL A 175 -7.32 13.50 -11.89
N SER A 176 -7.50 13.83 -13.16
CA SER A 176 -6.40 14.25 -14.03
C SER A 176 -6.30 15.77 -14.02
N LEU A 177 -5.15 16.28 -13.61
CA LEU A 177 -4.87 17.71 -13.52
C LEU A 177 -3.72 18.09 -14.44
N THR A 178 -3.85 19.21 -15.13
CA THR A 178 -2.75 19.85 -15.85
C THR A 178 -2.43 21.16 -15.14
N ALA A 179 -1.24 21.25 -14.54
CA ALA A 179 -0.73 22.47 -13.96
C ALA A 179 0.09 23.23 -15.00
N GLN A 180 -0.07 24.57 -15.07
CA GLN A 180 0.89 25.43 -15.76
C GLN A 180 2.06 25.65 -14.81
N SER A 181 3.28 25.43 -15.29
CA SER A 181 4.54 25.71 -14.59
C SER A 181 4.79 27.21 -14.46
#